data_3ff7788e57614293e6fdddd79190d699
#
_entry.id   3ff7788e57614293e6fdddd79190d699
#
_cell.length_a   1.000
_cell.length_b   1.000
_cell.length_c   1.000
_cell.angle_alpha   90.00
_cell.angle_beta   90.00
_cell.angle_gamma   90.00
#
_symmetry.space_group_name_H-M   'P 1'
#
loop_
_entity.id
_entity.type
_entity.pdbx_description
1 polymer ?
#
loop_
_entity_poly.entity_id
_entity_poly.type
_entity_poly.pdbx_seq_one_letter_code
_entity_poly.pdbx_strand_id
1 'polypeptide(L)'
;VDRVRQWYRQGLLCIGDAAHAMSPVGGVGINLAIQDAVATANLLAAPLSDGRVTTEDLRRVQQRREWPTRMTQRVQLAIQDRVIRRVLTNGDRLSPPFAIRLLMLMPFLRRIPARMIGLGVRPEHAHTPDTKMTPASMTAASD
;
A
#
# COMPACT_ATOMS: atom_id res chain seq x y z
N VAL A 1 -14.68 -2.62 -1.10
CA VAL A 1 -13.35 -2.72 -1.73
C VAL A 1 -13.53 -2.51 -3.21
N ASP A 2 -12.98 -1.44 -3.73
CA ASP A 2 -13.07 -1.06 -5.13
C ASP A 2 -11.70 -0.56 -5.63
N ARG A 3 -11.53 -0.48 -6.95
CA ARG A 3 -10.30 -0.02 -7.57
C ARG A 3 -10.58 0.61 -8.91
N VAL A 4 -9.98 1.79 -9.16
CA VAL A 4 -9.99 2.46 -10.46
C VAL A 4 -9.17 1.62 -11.46
N ARG A 5 -9.65 1.49 -12.68
CA ARG A 5 -8.95 0.70 -13.73
C ARG A 5 -7.69 1.39 -14.20
N GLN A 6 -7.72 2.70 -14.35
CA GLN A 6 -6.60 3.52 -14.79
C GLN A 6 -6.35 4.59 -13.73
N TRP A 7 -5.20 4.56 -13.09
CA TRP A 7 -4.83 5.44 -11.97
C TRP A 7 -4.28 6.79 -12.43
N TYR A 8 -3.99 6.92 -13.71
CA TYR A 8 -3.31 8.10 -14.25
C TYR A 8 -4.00 8.65 -15.50
N ARG A 9 -3.81 9.91 -15.73
CA ARG A 9 -4.05 10.65 -16.98
C ARG A 9 -2.92 11.66 -17.16
N GLN A 10 -2.90 12.36 -18.28
CA GLN A 10 -1.93 13.44 -18.48
C GLN A 10 -2.07 14.48 -17.35
N GLY A 11 -0.98 14.72 -16.62
CA GLY A 11 -0.93 15.66 -15.51
C GLY A 11 -1.62 15.19 -14.20
N LEU A 12 -2.15 13.96 -14.13
CA LEU A 12 -2.85 13.44 -12.96
C LEU A 12 -2.42 12.02 -12.64
N LEU A 13 -2.14 11.75 -11.37
CA LEU A 13 -1.96 10.41 -10.82
C LEU A 13 -2.76 10.26 -9.52
N CYS A 14 -3.59 9.21 -9.44
CA CYS A 14 -4.29 8.80 -8.23
C CYS A 14 -3.49 7.69 -7.54
N ILE A 15 -3.30 7.78 -6.23
CA ILE A 15 -2.65 6.76 -5.40
C ILE A 15 -3.44 6.55 -4.09
N GLY A 16 -3.15 5.49 -3.36
CA GLY A 16 -3.85 5.18 -2.11
C GLY A 16 -5.36 5.03 -2.32
N ASP A 17 -6.15 5.56 -1.40
CA ASP A 17 -7.62 5.41 -1.42
C ASP A 17 -8.28 6.03 -2.67
N ALA A 18 -7.66 7.03 -3.31
CA ALA A 18 -8.13 7.59 -4.57
C ALA A 18 -8.01 6.60 -5.75
N ALA A 19 -7.08 5.67 -5.69
CA ALA A 19 -6.87 4.64 -6.70
C ALA A 19 -7.54 3.30 -6.34
N HIS A 20 -7.58 2.96 -5.05
CA HIS A 20 -8.06 1.68 -4.56
C HIS A 20 -8.63 1.79 -3.14
N ALA A 21 -9.94 1.87 -3.03
CA ALA A 21 -10.62 1.88 -1.75
C ALA A 21 -10.49 0.52 -1.06
N MET A 22 -10.08 0.55 0.20
CA MET A 22 -9.89 -0.64 1.04
C MET A 22 -10.91 -0.68 2.18
N SER A 23 -11.24 -1.88 2.65
CA SER A 23 -11.99 -2.00 3.90
C SER A 23 -11.10 -1.58 5.08
N PRO A 24 -11.62 -0.89 6.10
CA PRO A 24 -10.86 -0.52 7.31
C PRO A 24 -10.43 -1.74 8.13
N VAL A 25 -10.99 -2.92 7.83
CA VAL A 25 -10.66 -4.16 8.52
C VAL A 25 -9.19 -4.53 8.32
N GLY A 26 -8.46 -4.58 9.43
CA GLY A 26 -7.03 -4.95 9.46
C GLY A 26 -6.04 -3.80 9.27
N GLY A 27 -6.48 -2.55 9.07
CA GLY A 27 -5.59 -1.38 8.98
C GLY A 27 -4.60 -1.40 7.78
N VAL A 28 -4.87 -2.22 6.78
CA VAL A 28 -3.93 -2.50 5.67
C VAL A 28 -3.91 -1.37 4.65
N GLY A 29 -5.02 -0.60 4.53
CA GLY A 29 -5.16 0.48 3.55
C GLY A 29 -4.11 1.56 3.71
N ILE A 30 -3.85 2.01 4.95
CA ILE A 30 -2.84 3.04 5.26
C ILE A 30 -1.45 2.60 4.83
N ASN A 31 -1.06 1.36 5.16
CA ASN A 31 0.24 0.82 4.78
C ASN A 31 0.42 0.75 3.26
N LEU A 32 -0.65 0.39 2.55
CA LEU A 32 -0.63 0.32 1.10
C LEU A 32 -0.50 1.73 0.48
N ALA A 33 -1.22 2.71 1.02
CA ALA A 33 -1.16 4.11 0.58
C ALA A 33 0.24 4.72 0.81
N ILE A 34 0.87 4.43 1.96
CA ILE A 34 2.25 4.85 2.24
C ILE A 34 3.22 4.26 1.21
N GLN A 35 3.07 2.98 0.89
CA GLN A 35 3.93 2.33 -0.10
C GLN A 35 3.70 2.85 -1.52
N ASP A 36 2.47 3.23 -1.87
CA ASP A 36 2.19 3.90 -3.14
C ASP A 36 2.90 5.26 -3.20
N ALA A 37 2.88 6.02 -2.10
CA ALA A 37 3.58 7.30 -2.01
C ALA A 37 5.10 7.12 -2.17
N VAL A 38 5.69 6.12 -1.48
CA VAL A 38 7.13 5.80 -1.59
C VAL A 38 7.49 5.38 -3.02
N ALA A 39 6.70 4.49 -3.64
CA ALA A 39 6.93 4.07 -5.02
C ALA A 39 6.81 5.24 -5.99
N THR A 40 5.84 6.13 -5.77
CA THR A 40 5.64 7.34 -6.56
C THR A 40 6.84 8.27 -6.44
N ALA A 41 7.31 8.54 -5.22
CA ALA A 41 8.49 9.36 -4.98
C ALA A 41 9.73 8.77 -5.67
N ASN A 42 9.98 7.47 -5.51
CA ASN A 42 11.13 6.80 -6.13
C ASN A 42 11.12 6.87 -7.66
N LEU A 43 9.94 6.82 -8.29
CA LEU A 43 9.82 6.82 -9.75
C LEU A 43 9.72 8.22 -10.35
N LEU A 44 9.13 9.18 -9.62
CA LEU A 44 8.81 10.49 -10.18
C LEU A 44 9.71 11.62 -9.67
N ALA A 45 10.53 11.42 -8.62
CA ALA A 45 11.36 12.51 -8.08
C ALA A 45 12.24 13.17 -9.15
N ALA A 46 13.01 12.39 -9.91
CA ALA A 46 13.87 12.93 -10.95
C ALA A 46 13.08 13.55 -12.10
N PRO A 47 12.08 12.89 -12.73
CA PRO A 47 11.26 13.50 -13.76
C PRO A 47 10.55 14.79 -13.31
N LEU A 48 10.10 14.85 -12.02
CA LEU A 48 9.48 16.04 -11.46
C LEU A 48 10.48 17.20 -11.31
N SER A 49 11.67 16.90 -10.77
CA SER A 49 12.74 17.92 -10.62
C SER A 49 13.16 18.50 -11.98
N ASP A 50 13.13 17.68 -13.02
CA ASP A 50 13.49 18.09 -14.39
C ASP A 50 12.32 18.74 -15.15
N GLY A 51 11.12 18.81 -14.56
CA GLY A 51 9.92 19.32 -15.24
C GLY A 51 9.48 18.49 -16.45
N ARG A 52 9.84 17.21 -16.53
CA ARG A 52 9.67 16.35 -17.71
C ARG A 52 8.80 15.11 -17.45
N VAL A 53 7.87 15.18 -16.50
CA VAL A 53 6.97 14.07 -16.20
C VAL A 53 6.10 13.75 -17.40
N THR A 54 6.17 12.51 -17.85
CA THR A 54 5.36 11.97 -18.94
C THR A 54 4.22 11.10 -18.43
N THR A 55 3.22 10.87 -19.27
CA THR A 55 2.15 9.90 -18.97
C THR A 55 2.70 8.49 -18.78
N GLU A 56 3.81 8.15 -19.45
CA GLU A 56 4.47 6.86 -19.27
C GLU A 56 5.10 6.71 -17.89
N ASP A 57 5.66 7.77 -17.32
CA ASP A 57 6.19 7.73 -15.94
C ASP A 57 5.07 7.47 -14.93
N LEU A 58 3.90 8.12 -15.13
CA LEU A 58 2.72 7.86 -14.30
C LEU A 58 2.22 6.42 -14.45
N ARG A 59 2.25 5.87 -15.67
CA ARG A 59 1.89 4.47 -15.94
C ARG A 59 2.78 3.49 -15.19
N ARG A 60 4.09 3.76 -15.10
CA ARG A 60 5.05 2.94 -14.37
C ARG A 60 4.70 2.83 -12.89
N VAL A 61 4.19 3.89 -12.26
CA VAL A 61 3.72 3.85 -10.87
C VAL A 61 2.57 2.85 -10.73
N GLN A 62 1.55 2.92 -11.59
CA GLN A 62 0.45 1.94 -11.57
C GLN A 62 0.97 0.52 -11.77
N GLN A 63 1.80 0.27 -12.76
CA GLN A 63 2.36 -1.07 -13.04
C GLN A 63 3.12 -1.62 -11.83
N ARG A 64 3.86 -0.79 -11.13
CA ARG A 64 4.62 -1.16 -9.94
C ARG A 64 3.70 -1.55 -8.79
N ARG A 65 2.59 -0.83 -8.60
CA ARG A 65 1.74 -0.92 -7.43
C ARG A 65 0.45 -1.72 -7.61
N GLU A 66 -0.03 -1.90 -8.84
CA GLU A 66 -1.30 -2.58 -9.09
C GLU A 66 -1.32 -4.03 -8.61
N TRP A 67 -0.27 -4.81 -8.86
CA TRP A 67 -0.21 -6.20 -8.44
C TRP A 67 -0.24 -6.37 -6.90
N PRO A 68 0.61 -5.69 -6.12
CA PRO A 68 0.52 -5.74 -4.65
C PRO A 68 -0.84 -5.34 -4.12
N THR A 69 -1.45 -4.29 -4.70
CA THR A 69 -2.80 -3.82 -4.34
C THR A 69 -3.84 -4.91 -4.58
N ARG A 70 -3.83 -5.53 -5.76
CA ARG A 70 -4.76 -6.63 -6.10
C ARG A 70 -4.64 -7.81 -5.15
N MET A 71 -3.42 -8.21 -4.81
CA MET A 71 -3.17 -9.31 -3.87
C MET A 71 -3.69 -8.97 -2.48
N THR A 72 -3.39 -7.79 -1.98
CA THR A 72 -3.86 -7.33 -0.67
C THR A 72 -5.40 -7.28 -0.61
N GLN A 73 -6.05 -6.74 -1.64
CA GLN A 73 -7.51 -6.71 -1.74
C GLN A 73 -8.13 -8.12 -1.74
N ARG A 74 -7.54 -9.07 -2.46
CA ARG A 74 -8.02 -10.47 -2.49
C ARG A 74 -7.92 -11.14 -1.11
N VAL A 75 -6.78 -10.95 -0.43
CA VAL A 75 -6.59 -11.48 0.93
C VAL A 75 -7.59 -10.86 1.89
N GLN A 76 -7.80 -9.55 1.82
CA GLN A 76 -8.77 -8.84 2.66
C GLN A 76 -10.19 -9.35 2.45
N LEU A 77 -10.65 -9.50 1.20
CA LEU A 77 -11.96 -10.04 0.88
C LEU A 77 -12.13 -11.48 1.39
N ALA A 78 -11.12 -12.34 1.23
CA ALA A 78 -11.17 -13.71 1.71
C ALA A 78 -11.26 -13.81 3.25
N ILE A 79 -10.58 -12.91 3.97
CA ILE A 79 -10.68 -12.81 5.43
C ILE A 79 -12.06 -12.30 5.83
N GLN A 80 -12.54 -11.26 5.16
CA GLN A 80 -13.83 -10.62 5.43
C GLN A 80 -14.99 -11.59 5.23
N ASP A 81 -14.99 -12.32 4.12
CA ASP A 81 -15.99 -13.36 3.83
C ASP A 81 -16.01 -14.46 4.91
N ARG A 82 -14.85 -14.91 5.34
CA ARG A 82 -14.76 -15.95 6.38
C ARG A 82 -15.28 -15.46 7.74
N VAL A 83 -14.92 -14.22 8.10
CA VAL A 83 -15.36 -13.62 9.38
C VAL A 83 -16.86 -13.38 9.37
N ILE A 84 -17.38 -12.73 8.31
CA ILE A 84 -18.79 -12.41 8.18
C ILE A 84 -19.65 -13.66 8.14
N ARG A 85 -19.32 -14.65 7.31
CA ARG A 85 -20.06 -15.92 7.25
C ARG A 85 -20.11 -16.59 8.62
N ARG A 86 -19.01 -16.60 9.35
CA ARG A 86 -18.92 -17.27 10.65
C ARG A 86 -19.73 -16.55 11.73
N VAL A 87 -19.74 -15.21 11.71
CA VAL A 87 -20.52 -14.41 12.65
C VAL A 87 -22.02 -14.53 12.37
N LEU A 88 -22.42 -14.58 11.09
CA LEU A 88 -23.83 -14.66 10.70
C LEU A 88 -24.42 -16.08 10.80
N THR A 89 -23.61 -17.14 10.66
CA THR A 89 -24.12 -18.51 10.59
C THR A 89 -24.09 -19.24 11.94
N ASN A 90 -23.18 -18.87 12.84
CA ASN A 90 -23.04 -19.54 14.15
C ASN A 90 -23.17 -18.50 15.27
N GLY A 91 -24.36 -18.43 15.88
CA GLY A 91 -24.60 -17.70 17.13
C GLY A 91 -23.84 -18.28 18.34
N ASP A 92 -23.05 -19.33 18.16
CA ASP A 92 -22.29 -20.01 19.21
C ASP A 92 -20.79 -19.76 19.11
N ARG A 93 -20.12 -19.77 20.28
CA ARG A 93 -18.73 -19.51 20.62
C ARG A 93 -17.74 -19.66 19.45
N LEU A 94 -17.14 -18.56 19.07
CA LEU A 94 -16.06 -18.46 18.06
C LEU A 94 -14.83 -19.29 18.47
N SER A 95 -14.83 -20.58 18.18
CA SER A 95 -13.61 -21.36 18.28
C SER A 95 -12.69 -21.03 17.08
N PRO A 96 -11.44 -20.69 17.33
CA PRO A 96 -10.52 -20.37 16.25
C PRO A 96 -10.32 -21.57 15.31
N PRO A 97 -10.33 -21.35 13.96
CA PRO A 97 -10.03 -22.42 13.02
C PRO A 97 -8.71 -23.11 13.35
N PHE A 98 -8.62 -24.41 13.01
CA PHE A 98 -7.39 -25.19 13.22
C PHE A 98 -6.13 -24.49 12.74
N ALA A 99 -6.20 -23.79 11.59
CA ALA A 99 -5.10 -22.99 11.07
C ALA A 99 -4.65 -21.86 12.01
N ILE A 100 -5.59 -21.20 12.70
CA ILE A 100 -5.26 -20.16 13.70
C ILE A 100 -4.67 -20.79 14.95
N ARG A 101 -5.18 -21.97 15.39
CA ARG A 101 -4.58 -22.71 16.51
C ARG A 101 -3.15 -23.15 16.19
N LEU A 102 -2.91 -23.67 14.98
CA LEU A 102 -1.57 -24.02 14.50
C LEU A 102 -0.64 -22.80 14.44
N LEU A 103 -1.16 -21.66 13.96
CA LEU A 103 -0.43 -20.42 13.93
C LEU A 103 -0.09 -19.90 15.34
N MET A 104 -0.96 -20.17 16.32
CA MET A 104 -0.72 -19.83 17.73
C MET A 104 0.36 -20.71 18.38
N LEU A 105 0.46 -21.97 17.97
CA LEU A 105 1.44 -22.93 18.49
C LEU A 105 2.85 -22.70 17.91
N MET A 106 2.96 -22.10 16.73
CA MET A 106 4.25 -21.90 16.04
C MET A 106 4.58 -20.41 15.93
N PRO A 107 5.34 -19.82 16.87
CA PRO A 107 5.57 -18.37 16.92
C PRO A 107 6.28 -17.81 15.68
N PHE A 108 7.07 -18.60 14.95
CA PHE A 108 7.72 -18.16 13.72
C PHE A 108 6.72 -18.01 12.55
N LEU A 109 5.65 -18.82 12.51
CA LEU A 109 4.61 -18.70 11.47
C LEU A 109 3.77 -17.42 11.64
N ARG A 110 3.68 -16.86 12.84
CA ARG A 110 2.99 -15.59 13.10
C ARG A 110 3.67 -14.41 12.39
N ARG A 111 4.97 -14.51 12.13
CA ARG A 111 5.74 -13.47 11.43
C ARG A 111 5.29 -13.28 9.98
N ILE A 112 4.80 -14.34 9.32
CA ILE A 112 4.37 -14.27 7.91
C ILE A 112 3.14 -13.37 7.75
N PRO A 113 1.98 -13.64 8.40
CA PRO A 113 0.82 -12.76 8.28
C PRO A 113 1.08 -11.37 8.88
N ALA A 114 1.82 -11.27 9.99
CA ALA A 114 2.19 -9.98 10.57
C ALA A 114 3.02 -9.13 9.60
N ARG A 115 3.97 -9.74 8.91
CA ARG A 115 4.78 -9.06 7.89
C ARG A 115 3.96 -8.69 6.65
N MET A 116 3.04 -9.55 6.21
CA MET A 116 2.15 -9.24 5.10
C MET A 116 1.20 -8.08 5.41
N ILE A 117 0.71 -8.01 6.64
CA ILE A 117 -0.20 -6.94 7.09
C ILE A 117 0.60 -5.64 7.32
N GLY A 118 1.74 -5.72 8.01
CA GLY A 118 2.54 -4.55 8.40
C GLY A 118 3.38 -3.97 7.26
N LEU A 119 4.04 -4.82 6.47
CA LEU A 119 4.94 -4.38 5.39
C LEU A 119 4.33 -4.54 3.99
N GLY A 120 3.19 -5.25 3.87
CA GLY A 120 2.57 -5.56 2.58
C GLY A 120 3.28 -6.68 1.81
N VAL A 121 2.69 -7.06 0.67
CA VAL A 121 3.19 -8.16 -0.17
C VAL A 121 4.49 -7.80 -0.89
N ARG A 122 4.68 -6.52 -1.20
CA ARG A 122 5.88 -5.98 -1.86
C ARG A 122 6.24 -4.64 -1.22
N PRO A 123 7.04 -4.66 -0.13
CA PRO A 123 7.43 -3.44 0.55
C PRO A 123 8.28 -2.53 -0.35
N GLU A 124 8.02 -1.24 -0.27
CA GLU A 124 8.81 -0.20 -0.93
C GLU A 124 9.72 0.47 0.11
N HIS A 125 10.94 0.77 -0.30
CA HIS A 125 11.92 1.52 0.49
C HIS A 125 12.23 2.83 -0.21
N ALA A 126 12.41 3.90 0.55
CA ALA A 126 12.79 5.19 -0.02
C ALA A 126 14.23 5.11 -0.58
N HIS A 127 14.35 5.45 -1.85
CA HIS A 127 15.63 5.53 -2.58
C HIS A 127 15.87 6.95 -3.14
N THR A 128 15.05 7.91 -2.71
CA THR A 128 15.19 9.29 -3.13
C THR A 128 16.53 9.81 -2.64
N PRO A 129 17.42 10.33 -3.50
CA PRO A 129 18.68 10.91 -3.06
C PRO A 129 18.38 12.06 -2.10
N ASP A 130 19.15 12.12 -1.00
CA ASP A 130 19.11 13.25 -0.09
C ASP A 130 19.40 14.52 -0.90
N THR A 131 18.41 15.37 -1.07
CA THR A 131 18.64 16.72 -1.56
C THR A 131 19.42 17.43 -0.47
N LYS A 132 20.76 17.41 -0.54
CA LYS A 132 21.60 18.27 0.28
C LYS A 132 21.14 19.70 -0.01
N MET A 133 20.36 20.27 0.91
CA MET A 133 20.07 21.70 0.89
C MET A 133 21.43 22.41 0.93
N THR A 134 21.85 22.95 -0.20
CA THR A 134 23.03 23.79 -0.26
C THR A 134 22.74 25.04 0.58
N PRO A 135 23.62 25.44 1.51
CA PRO A 135 23.37 26.54 2.43
C PRO A 135 23.02 27.89 1.77
N ALA A 136 23.21 28.03 0.47
CA ALA A 136 22.92 29.24 -0.31
C ALA A 136 21.42 29.57 -0.44
N SER A 137 20.50 28.64 -0.13
CA SER A 137 19.05 28.92 -0.23
C SER A 137 18.46 29.50 1.08
N MET A 138 19.22 29.57 2.16
CA MET A 138 18.75 30.13 3.43
C MET A 138 18.94 31.65 3.53
N THR A 139 19.76 32.27 2.66
CA THR A 139 20.06 33.71 2.74
C THR A 139 19.07 34.59 1.96
N ALA A 140 18.22 33.98 1.10
CA ALA A 140 17.28 34.75 0.27
C ALA A 140 15.87 34.93 0.89
N ALA A 141 15.66 34.48 2.13
CA ALA A 141 14.34 34.55 2.81
C ALA A 141 14.32 35.54 4.01
N SER A 142 15.33 36.41 4.16
CA SER A 142 15.41 37.39 5.26
C SER A 142 15.63 38.84 4.83
N ASP A 143 15.22 39.21 3.60
CA ASP A 143 15.08 40.61 3.19
C ASP A 143 13.64 40.93 2.87
#